data_dc47481b882dfb828925197d99fa8e5f
#
_entry.id   dc47481b882dfb828925197d99fa8e5f
#
_cell.length_a   1.000
_cell.length_b   1.000
_cell.length_c   1.000
_cell.angle_alpha   90.00
_cell.angle_beta   90.00
_cell.angle_gamma   90.00
#
_symmetry.space_group_name_H-M   'P 1'
#
loop_
_entity.id
_entity.type
_entity.pdbx_description
1 polymer ?
#
loop_
_entity_poly.entity_id
_entity_poly.type
_entity_poly.pdbx_seq_one_letter_code
_entity_poly.pdbx_strand_id
1 'polypeptide(L)'
;MQRMPNEEKEAILRQIYYDTEHGFGSIYETYKQAVKLLPSVTLNDVREFLAKQESRQLKAYRGFSSYVAHEPLQEIQIDLADFTKSARARNGFRYAFVAVDVFSKYMWAVPCKDKQPNESMRAFTEVLDQIGTPKQIYHDNEGAWDSTKFIKLLNGRGIKQIITTSPAPFVERGIQTLKNMIYKRLEGLTINIEKWHEPVKVVLEKYNESSGKQVVM
;
A
#
# COMPACT_ATOMS: atom_id res chain seq x y z
N MET A 1 45.33 -1.97 -21.35
CA MET A 1 44.18 -1.18 -20.87
C MET A 1 44.37 -0.97 -19.35
N GLN A 2 44.88 0.21 -18.93
CA GLN A 2 45.13 0.52 -17.52
C GLN A 2 43.78 0.61 -16.79
N ARG A 3 43.65 -0.17 -15.68
CA ARG A 3 42.51 0.03 -14.77
C ARG A 3 42.66 1.42 -14.16
N MET A 4 41.72 2.32 -14.51
CA MET A 4 41.62 3.64 -13.88
C MET A 4 41.49 3.48 -12.34
N PRO A 5 42.09 4.37 -11.55
CA PRO A 5 41.97 4.31 -10.11
C PRO A 5 40.53 4.38 -9.66
N ASN A 6 40.16 3.57 -8.69
CA ASN A 6 38.80 3.51 -8.12
C ASN A 6 38.31 4.87 -7.59
N GLU A 7 39.24 5.74 -7.21
CA GLU A 7 39.00 7.08 -6.69
C GLU A 7 38.41 8.05 -7.72
N GLU A 8 38.82 7.97 -9.00
CA GLU A 8 38.31 8.84 -10.05
C GLU A 8 36.86 8.49 -10.41
N LYS A 9 36.54 7.20 -10.47
CA LYS A 9 35.17 6.74 -10.66
C LYS A 9 34.27 7.17 -9.51
N GLU A 10 34.75 7.04 -8.28
CA GLU A 10 33.99 7.42 -7.09
C GLU A 10 33.74 8.92 -7.04
N ALA A 11 34.70 9.75 -7.40
CA ALA A 11 34.54 11.19 -7.48
C ALA A 11 33.47 11.61 -8.46
N ILE A 12 33.46 11.03 -9.66
CA ILE A 12 32.43 11.30 -10.67
C ILE A 12 31.06 10.82 -10.22
N LEU A 13 30.96 9.61 -9.65
CA LEU A 13 29.71 9.10 -9.14
C LEU A 13 29.15 9.94 -8.00
N ARG A 14 30.03 10.45 -7.13
CA ARG A 14 29.65 11.39 -6.05
C ARG A 14 29.13 12.69 -6.60
N GLN A 15 29.81 13.29 -7.58
CA GLN A 15 29.37 14.53 -8.23
C GLN A 15 27.98 14.37 -8.84
N ILE A 16 27.74 13.30 -9.59
CA ILE A 16 26.45 13.03 -10.24
C ILE A 16 25.35 12.76 -9.20
N TYR A 17 25.65 11.93 -8.20
CA TYR A 17 24.63 11.50 -7.24
C TYR A 17 24.18 12.61 -6.31
N TYR A 18 25.07 13.51 -5.92
CA TYR A 18 24.77 14.64 -5.02
C TYR A 18 24.52 15.96 -5.77
N ASP A 19 24.33 15.91 -7.08
CA ASP A 19 23.88 17.07 -7.84
C ASP A 19 22.53 17.57 -7.30
N THR A 20 22.41 18.89 -7.10
CA THR A 20 21.24 19.48 -6.43
C THR A 20 19.99 19.52 -7.31
N GLU A 21 20.15 19.52 -8.62
CA GLU A 21 19.03 19.63 -9.57
C GLU A 21 18.62 18.27 -10.13
N HIS A 22 19.59 17.39 -10.40
CA HIS A 22 19.35 16.14 -11.13
C HIS A 22 19.88 14.89 -10.40
N GLY A 23 20.38 15.05 -9.19
CA GLY A 23 20.96 13.98 -8.38
C GLY A 23 19.95 13.07 -7.70
N PHE A 24 20.44 12.23 -6.79
CA PHE A 24 19.68 11.24 -6.01
C PHE A 24 18.87 10.24 -6.86
N GLY A 25 19.27 10.04 -8.11
CA GLY A 25 18.63 9.15 -9.06
C GLY A 25 18.71 7.66 -8.69
N SER A 26 17.99 6.84 -9.45
CA SER A 26 18.10 5.39 -9.37
C SER A 26 19.49 4.91 -9.79
N ILE A 27 19.83 3.63 -9.49
CA ILE A 27 21.07 3.01 -9.96
C ILE A 27 21.24 3.20 -11.47
N TYR A 28 20.16 3.00 -12.22
CA TYR A 28 20.20 3.07 -13.70
C TYR A 28 20.33 4.50 -14.22
N GLU A 29 19.66 5.46 -13.61
CA GLU A 29 19.80 6.88 -13.99
C GLU A 29 21.19 7.42 -13.67
N THR A 30 21.73 7.10 -12.48
CA THR A 30 23.10 7.46 -12.12
C THR A 30 24.10 6.84 -13.08
N TYR A 31 23.90 5.56 -13.47
CA TYR A 31 24.73 4.88 -14.47
C TYR A 31 24.70 5.56 -15.83
N LYS A 32 23.52 5.89 -16.33
CA LYS A 32 23.37 6.57 -17.64
C LYS A 32 24.12 7.91 -17.69
N GLN A 33 24.08 8.66 -16.60
CA GLN A 33 24.80 9.93 -16.50
C GLN A 33 26.31 9.70 -16.38
N ALA A 34 26.72 8.73 -15.56
CA ALA A 34 28.12 8.43 -15.34
C ALA A 34 28.84 7.95 -16.61
N VAL A 35 28.23 7.09 -17.40
CA VAL A 35 28.81 6.58 -18.67
C VAL A 35 29.04 7.70 -19.68
N LYS A 36 28.25 8.77 -19.67
CA LYS A 36 28.45 9.93 -20.54
C LYS A 36 29.73 10.70 -20.22
N LEU A 37 30.10 10.77 -18.92
CA LEU A 37 31.28 11.47 -18.44
C LEU A 37 32.50 10.55 -18.41
N LEU A 38 32.32 9.29 -18.03
CA LEU A 38 33.37 8.30 -17.94
C LEU A 38 32.87 6.93 -18.46
N PRO A 39 33.13 6.60 -19.75
CA PRO A 39 32.64 5.36 -20.38
C PRO A 39 33.13 4.05 -19.72
N SER A 40 34.18 4.11 -18.89
CA SER A 40 34.72 2.96 -18.16
C SER A 40 33.93 2.60 -16.89
N VAL A 41 32.94 3.40 -16.50
CA VAL A 41 32.06 3.11 -15.35
C VAL A 41 31.12 1.97 -15.72
N THR A 42 31.02 1.00 -14.86
CA THR A 42 30.12 -0.15 -14.98
C THR A 42 28.90 0.00 -14.07
N LEU A 43 27.82 -0.69 -14.36
CA LEU A 43 26.65 -0.74 -13.51
C LEU A 43 26.98 -1.26 -12.10
N ASN A 44 27.98 -2.12 -11.99
CA ASN A 44 28.44 -2.65 -10.70
C ASN A 44 29.17 -1.59 -9.87
N ASP A 45 29.99 -0.75 -10.51
CA ASP A 45 30.66 0.38 -9.83
C ASP A 45 29.60 1.31 -9.21
N VAL A 46 28.51 1.58 -9.93
CA VAL A 46 27.40 2.40 -9.41
C VAL A 46 26.67 1.73 -8.25
N ARG A 47 26.42 0.43 -8.33
CA ARG A 47 25.80 -0.33 -7.24
C ARG A 47 26.65 -0.30 -5.96
N GLU A 48 27.94 -0.55 -6.09
CA GLU A 48 28.89 -0.54 -4.97
C GLU A 48 29.01 0.86 -4.35
N PHE A 49 29.10 1.89 -5.19
CA PHE A 49 29.11 3.28 -4.73
C PHE A 49 27.83 3.61 -3.95
N LEU A 50 26.66 3.34 -4.52
CA LEU A 50 25.37 3.67 -3.90
C LEU A 50 25.09 2.85 -2.64
N ALA A 51 25.59 1.63 -2.54
CA ALA A 51 25.48 0.83 -1.33
C ALA A 51 26.21 1.43 -0.13
N LYS A 52 27.25 2.23 -0.37
CA LYS A 52 28.05 2.91 0.66
C LYS A 52 27.44 4.23 1.11
N GLN A 53 26.44 4.78 0.41
CA GLN A 53 25.88 6.10 0.75
C GLN A 53 24.94 6.02 1.96
N GLU A 54 25.16 6.91 2.94
CA GLU A 54 24.38 6.97 4.18
C GLU A 54 22.88 7.15 3.92
N SER A 55 22.51 7.98 2.94
CA SER A 55 21.11 8.22 2.55
C SER A 55 20.37 6.96 2.07
N ARG A 56 21.09 5.92 1.64
CA ARG A 56 20.52 4.62 1.29
C ARG A 56 20.59 3.61 2.42
N GLN A 57 21.61 3.72 3.29
CA GLN A 57 21.74 2.87 4.48
C GLN A 57 20.66 3.21 5.52
N LEU A 58 20.23 4.47 5.60
CA LEU A 58 19.11 4.90 6.45
C LEU A 58 17.76 4.30 6.03
N LYS A 59 17.65 3.81 4.80
CA LYS A 59 16.59 2.90 4.36
C LYS A 59 16.99 1.45 4.59
N ALA A 60 17.66 1.17 5.72
CA ALA A 60 17.91 -0.20 6.13
C ALA A 60 16.59 -0.96 6.05
N TYR A 61 16.61 -1.96 5.21
CA TYR A 61 15.53 -2.92 5.02
C TYR A 61 15.18 -3.48 6.40
N ARG A 62 14.21 -2.89 7.05
CA ARG A 62 13.55 -3.54 8.18
C ARG A 62 12.89 -4.74 7.56
N GLY A 63 13.52 -5.91 7.74
CA GLY A 63 12.94 -7.15 7.32
C GLY A 63 11.53 -7.21 7.88
N PHE A 64 10.54 -7.05 7.01
CA PHE A 64 9.19 -7.32 7.41
C PHE A 64 9.17 -8.81 7.75
N SER A 65 8.87 -9.17 8.98
CA SER A 65 8.33 -10.48 9.26
C SER A 65 6.95 -10.51 8.58
N SER A 66 6.95 -10.76 7.27
CA SER A 66 5.73 -10.86 6.51
C SER A 66 5.04 -12.15 6.98
N TYR A 67 3.92 -11.99 7.65
CA TYR A 67 3.01 -13.10 7.84
C TYR A 67 2.67 -13.68 6.47
N VAL A 68 2.91 -14.95 6.27
CA VAL A 68 2.59 -15.67 5.05
C VAL A 68 1.32 -16.46 5.30
N ALA A 69 0.20 -16.02 4.73
CA ALA A 69 -1.01 -16.80 4.70
C ALA A 69 -0.83 -17.97 3.70
N HIS A 70 -1.29 -19.15 4.06
CA HIS A 70 -1.17 -20.36 3.25
C HIS A 70 -2.45 -20.72 2.49
N GLU A 71 -3.56 -20.08 2.83
CA GLU A 71 -4.88 -20.29 2.22
C GLU A 71 -5.72 -19.00 2.24
N PRO A 72 -6.75 -18.89 1.39
CA PRO A 72 -7.68 -17.76 1.42
C PRO A 72 -8.37 -17.66 2.78
N LEU A 73 -8.68 -16.42 3.18
CA LEU A 73 -9.38 -16.08 4.44
C LEU A 73 -8.66 -16.55 5.71
N GLN A 74 -7.40 -16.96 5.62
CA GLN A 74 -6.60 -17.26 6.81
C GLN A 74 -6.33 -15.98 7.61
N GLU A 75 -5.97 -14.89 6.91
CA GLU A 75 -5.83 -13.55 7.51
C GLU A 75 -6.35 -12.50 6.54
N ILE A 76 -7.16 -11.59 7.09
CA ILE A 76 -7.59 -10.37 6.41
C ILE A 76 -6.98 -9.18 7.15
N GLN A 77 -6.34 -8.29 6.42
CA GLN A 77 -5.94 -6.98 6.92
C GLN A 77 -7.04 -5.97 6.64
N ILE A 78 -7.40 -5.19 7.66
CA ILE A 78 -8.47 -4.18 7.57
C ILE A 78 -7.94 -2.80 7.98
N ASP A 79 -8.47 -1.75 7.34
CA ASP A 79 -8.15 -0.35 7.65
C ASP A 79 -9.20 0.59 7.05
N LEU A 80 -9.20 1.86 7.48
CA LEU A 80 -10.07 2.93 7.00
C LEU A 80 -9.33 3.91 6.08
N ALA A 81 -9.60 3.84 4.80
CA ALA A 81 -9.10 4.81 3.83
C ALA A 81 -9.78 6.17 4.00
N ASP A 82 -8.99 7.23 4.18
CA ASP A 82 -9.47 8.60 4.34
C ASP A 82 -9.68 9.28 2.97
N PHE A 83 -10.91 9.73 2.71
CA PHE A 83 -11.33 10.50 1.54
C PHE A 83 -11.89 11.88 1.94
N THR A 84 -11.64 12.36 3.15
CA THR A 84 -12.19 13.64 3.65
C THR A 84 -11.85 14.83 2.77
N LYS A 85 -10.67 14.82 2.14
CA LYS A 85 -10.24 15.87 1.20
C LYS A 85 -11.10 15.92 -0.07
N SER A 86 -11.74 14.80 -0.42
CA SER A 86 -12.60 14.65 -1.59
C SER A 86 -14.09 14.81 -1.25
N ALA A 87 -14.46 14.77 0.02
CA ALA A 87 -15.85 14.81 0.49
C ALA A 87 -16.21 16.22 0.99
N ARG A 88 -16.91 17.03 0.19
CA ARG A 88 -17.38 18.35 0.61
C ARG A 88 -18.71 18.34 1.34
N ALA A 89 -19.57 17.37 1.08
CA ALA A 89 -20.88 17.31 1.68
C ALA A 89 -20.83 16.82 3.14
N ARG A 90 -21.50 17.55 4.06
CA ARG A 90 -21.59 17.17 5.48
C ARG A 90 -22.17 15.77 5.71
N ASN A 91 -22.98 15.25 4.78
CA ASN A 91 -23.66 13.96 4.88
C ASN A 91 -23.13 12.92 3.88
N GLY A 92 -22.01 13.18 3.18
CA GLY A 92 -21.42 12.27 2.20
C GLY A 92 -20.52 11.21 2.82
N PHE A 93 -20.11 10.25 2.00
CA PHE A 93 -19.09 9.28 2.35
C PHE A 93 -17.73 9.97 2.47
N ARG A 94 -17.04 9.77 3.58
CA ARG A 94 -15.76 10.40 3.91
C ARG A 94 -14.63 9.41 4.04
N TYR A 95 -14.96 8.14 4.25
CA TYR A 95 -14.03 7.05 4.43
C TYR A 95 -14.47 5.84 3.61
N ALA A 96 -13.54 4.92 3.38
CA ALA A 96 -13.87 3.59 2.93
C ALA A 96 -13.26 2.58 3.91
N PHE A 97 -14.07 1.68 4.42
CA PHE A 97 -13.58 0.47 5.05
C PHE A 97 -12.93 -0.39 3.96
N VAL A 98 -11.69 -0.81 4.14
CA VAL A 98 -10.96 -1.64 3.19
C VAL A 98 -10.52 -2.91 3.89
N ALA A 99 -10.74 -4.04 3.23
CA ALA A 99 -10.27 -5.35 3.66
C ALA A 99 -9.46 -6.00 2.54
N VAL A 100 -8.32 -6.59 2.88
CA VAL A 100 -7.46 -7.30 1.91
C VAL A 100 -7.12 -8.68 2.45
N ASP A 101 -7.45 -9.71 1.70
CA ASP A 101 -7.01 -11.07 2.00
C ASP A 101 -5.50 -11.21 1.76
N VAL A 102 -4.77 -11.63 2.80
CA VAL A 102 -3.32 -11.70 2.76
C VAL A 102 -2.81 -12.77 1.80
N PHE A 103 -3.57 -13.83 1.56
CA PHE A 103 -3.20 -14.89 0.61
C PHE A 103 -3.43 -14.44 -0.84
N SER A 104 -4.68 -14.20 -1.21
CA SER A 104 -5.08 -13.91 -2.60
C SER A 104 -4.81 -12.47 -3.02
N LYS A 105 -4.63 -11.55 -2.09
CA LYS A 105 -4.62 -10.09 -2.30
C LYS A 105 -5.95 -9.54 -2.81
N TYR A 106 -7.01 -10.33 -2.73
CA TYR A 106 -8.35 -9.87 -3.05
C TYR A 106 -8.76 -8.74 -2.12
N MET A 107 -9.41 -7.73 -2.67
CA MET A 107 -9.76 -6.52 -1.92
C MET A 107 -11.27 -6.29 -1.92
N TRP A 108 -11.77 -5.89 -0.76
CA TRP A 108 -13.13 -5.37 -0.58
C TRP A 108 -13.03 -3.94 -0.07
N ALA A 109 -13.95 -3.10 -0.47
CA ALA A 109 -14.07 -1.75 0.07
C ALA A 109 -15.54 -1.33 0.13
N VAL A 110 -15.92 -0.78 1.28
CA VAL A 110 -17.28 -0.30 1.55
C VAL A 110 -17.20 1.17 1.95
N PRO A 111 -17.87 2.08 1.23
CA PRO A 111 -17.92 3.49 1.60
C PRO A 111 -18.58 3.69 2.98
N CYS A 112 -17.96 4.54 3.81
CA CYS A 112 -18.37 4.86 5.16
C CYS A 112 -18.53 6.37 5.33
N LYS A 113 -19.53 6.78 6.12
CA LYS A 113 -19.79 8.20 6.39
C LYS A 113 -18.81 8.77 7.43
N ASP A 114 -18.47 7.99 8.41
CA ASP A 114 -17.58 8.37 9.50
C ASP A 114 -16.71 7.18 9.96
N LYS A 115 -15.86 7.41 10.96
CA LYS A 115 -15.02 6.40 11.60
C LYS A 115 -15.65 5.81 12.87
N GLN A 116 -16.93 6.03 13.09
CA GLN A 116 -17.58 5.54 14.31
C GLN A 116 -17.69 4.01 14.30
N PRO A 117 -17.62 3.37 15.46
CA PRO A 117 -17.67 1.90 15.56
C PRO A 117 -18.90 1.27 14.91
N ASN A 118 -20.06 1.92 14.95
CA ASN A 118 -21.27 1.39 14.32
C ASN A 118 -21.16 1.35 12.78
N GLU A 119 -20.56 2.37 12.17
CA GLU A 119 -20.38 2.44 10.72
C GLU A 119 -19.31 1.43 10.26
N SER A 120 -18.22 1.32 11.02
CA SER A 120 -17.18 0.31 10.78
C SER A 120 -17.71 -1.11 10.89
N MET A 121 -18.57 -1.37 11.91
CA MET A 121 -19.26 -2.66 12.04
C MET A 121 -20.18 -2.98 10.88
N ARG A 122 -20.98 -2.00 10.42
CA ARG A 122 -21.86 -2.17 9.27
C ARG A 122 -21.03 -2.59 8.04
N ALA A 123 -19.96 -1.84 7.75
CA ALA A 123 -19.11 -2.11 6.61
C ALA A 123 -18.39 -3.46 6.73
N PHE A 124 -17.90 -3.81 7.90
CA PHE A 124 -17.26 -5.11 8.12
C PHE A 124 -18.26 -6.26 7.98
N THR A 125 -19.49 -6.12 8.50
CA THR A 125 -20.54 -7.13 8.33
C THR A 125 -20.88 -7.32 6.85
N GLU A 126 -21.00 -6.24 6.08
CA GLU A 126 -21.24 -6.29 4.63
C GLU A 126 -20.11 -7.04 3.90
N VAL A 127 -18.86 -6.87 4.32
CA VAL A 127 -17.74 -7.67 3.80
C VAL A 127 -17.87 -9.13 4.19
N LEU A 128 -18.13 -9.44 5.47
CA LEU A 128 -18.28 -10.83 5.94
C LEU A 128 -19.42 -11.59 5.26
N ASP A 129 -20.50 -10.89 4.92
CA ASP A 129 -21.63 -11.50 4.20
C ASP A 129 -21.26 -11.89 2.75
N GLN A 130 -20.23 -11.26 2.17
CA GLN A 130 -19.70 -11.58 0.85
C GLN A 130 -18.65 -12.70 0.88
N ILE A 131 -17.82 -12.75 1.92
CA ILE A 131 -16.63 -13.61 1.96
C ILE A 131 -16.74 -14.80 2.92
N GLY A 132 -17.73 -14.79 3.80
CA GLY A 132 -17.76 -15.70 4.93
C GLY A 132 -16.89 -15.25 6.10
N THR A 133 -16.42 -16.20 6.90
CA THR A 133 -15.73 -15.93 8.17
C THR A 133 -14.23 -16.18 8.02
N PRO A 134 -13.37 -15.14 8.07
CA PRO A 134 -11.92 -15.31 8.11
C PRO A 134 -11.48 -15.92 9.44
N LYS A 135 -10.34 -16.61 9.46
CA LYS A 135 -9.77 -17.14 10.71
C LYS A 135 -9.28 -16.05 11.65
N GLN A 136 -8.70 -14.99 11.06
CA GLN A 136 -8.22 -13.84 11.83
C GLN A 136 -8.27 -12.55 11.02
N ILE A 137 -8.37 -11.44 11.76
CA ILE A 137 -8.19 -10.09 11.23
C ILE A 137 -6.96 -9.44 11.86
N TYR A 138 -6.28 -8.62 11.07
CA TYR A 138 -5.11 -7.86 11.47
C TYR A 138 -5.35 -6.38 11.16
N HIS A 139 -5.15 -5.52 12.15
CA HIS A 139 -5.33 -4.08 12.02
C HIS A 139 -4.44 -3.31 12.99
N ASP A 140 -4.27 -2.02 12.74
CA ASP A 140 -3.64 -1.10 13.68
C ASP A 140 -4.56 -0.80 14.87
N ASN A 141 -4.02 -0.12 15.88
CA ASN A 141 -4.74 0.24 17.10
C ASN A 141 -5.60 1.49 16.88
N GLU A 142 -6.49 1.51 15.88
CA GLU A 142 -7.49 2.55 15.73
C GLU A 142 -8.72 2.26 16.60
N GLY A 143 -9.22 3.28 17.34
CA GLY A 143 -10.33 3.14 18.27
C GLY A 143 -11.68 2.66 17.68
N ALA A 144 -11.80 2.64 16.35
CA ALA A 144 -12.95 2.07 15.65
C ALA A 144 -13.12 0.56 15.92
N TRP A 145 -12.01 -0.15 16.17
CA TRP A 145 -11.93 -1.59 16.32
C TRP A 145 -11.97 -2.07 17.78
N ASP A 146 -11.83 -1.15 18.77
CA ASP A 146 -11.78 -1.47 20.20
C ASP A 146 -13.14 -1.45 20.86
N SER A 147 -14.21 -1.23 20.11
CA SER A 147 -15.54 -1.19 20.71
C SER A 147 -15.98 -2.57 21.18
N THR A 148 -16.61 -2.61 22.36
CA THR A 148 -17.19 -3.85 22.92
C THR A 148 -18.11 -4.57 21.94
N LYS A 149 -18.82 -3.81 21.08
CA LYS A 149 -19.70 -4.39 20.06
C LYS A 149 -18.92 -5.07 18.94
N PHE A 150 -17.80 -4.48 18.49
CA PHE A 150 -16.95 -5.07 17.47
C PHE A 150 -16.29 -6.35 17.99
N ILE A 151 -15.76 -6.32 19.21
CA ILE A 151 -15.18 -7.51 19.86
C ILE A 151 -16.23 -8.64 20.03
N LYS A 152 -17.47 -8.29 20.41
CA LYS A 152 -18.56 -9.28 20.49
C LYS A 152 -18.90 -9.90 19.13
N LEU A 153 -18.88 -9.09 18.05
CA LEU A 153 -19.09 -9.58 16.68
C LEU A 153 -18.01 -10.59 16.29
N LEU A 154 -16.75 -10.27 16.53
CA LEU A 154 -15.61 -11.15 16.22
C LEU A 154 -15.72 -12.47 17.02
N ASN A 155 -15.93 -12.39 18.32
CA ASN A 155 -16.05 -13.57 19.19
C ASN A 155 -17.25 -14.45 18.80
N GLY A 156 -18.38 -13.83 18.46
CA GLY A 156 -19.58 -14.55 18.03
C GLY A 156 -19.40 -15.29 16.70
N ARG A 157 -18.45 -14.87 15.86
CA ARG A 157 -18.09 -15.52 14.61
C ARG A 157 -16.81 -16.36 14.70
N GLY A 158 -16.16 -16.44 15.86
CA GLY A 158 -14.91 -17.17 16.06
C GLY A 158 -13.71 -16.56 15.35
N ILE A 159 -13.74 -15.26 15.04
CA ILE A 159 -12.66 -14.53 14.35
C ILE A 159 -11.63 -14.07 15.38
N LYS A 160 -10.37 -14.46 15.21
CA LYS A 160 -9.27 -13.97 16.04
C LYS A 160 -8.90 -12.54 15.66
N GLN A 161 -8.74 -11.65 16.61
CA GLN A 161 -8.27 -10.30 16.42
C GLN A 161 -6.78 -10.20 16.73
N ILE A 162 -6.01 -9.58 15.83
CA ILE A 162 -4.60 -9.25 16.00
C ILE A 162 -4.45 -7.74 15.88
N ILE A 163 -4.13 -7.10 17.01
CA ILE A 163 -3.87 -5.66 17.09
C ILE A 163 -2.37 -5.45 17.03
N THR A 164 -1.93 -4.52 16.22
CA THR A 164 -0.50 -4.23 16.04
C THR A 164 -0.21 -2.75 16.15
N THR A 165 1.02 -2.45 16.58
CA THR A 165 1.62 -1.12 16.46
C THR A 165 2.45 -0.97 15.18
N SER A 166 2.59 -2.06 14.42
CA SER A 166 3.30 -2.08 13.13
C SER A 166 2.32 -1.85 11.98
N PRO A 167 2.79 -1.29 10.86
CA PRO A 167 1.95 -1.10 9.68
C PRO A 167 1.28 -2.40 9.22
N ALA A 168 0.09 -2.30 8.64
CA ALA A 168 -0.63 -3.38 7.97
C ALA A 168 -0.36 -3.30 6.44
N PRO A 169 0.77 -3.84 5.94
CA PRO A 169 1.34 -3.47 4.65
C PRO A 169 0.47 -3.84 3.45
N PHE A 170 -0.34 -4.89 3.57
CA PHE A 170 -1.19 -5.32 2.45
C PHE A 170 -2.39 -4.39 2.27
N VAL A 171 -3.08 -4.04 3.35
CA VAL A 171 -4.22 -3.12 3.28
C VAL A 171 -3.77 -1.69 2.96
N GLU A 172 -2.66 -1.22 3.51
CA GLU A 172 -2.11 0.11 3.19
C GLU A 172 -1.78 0.25 1.69
N ARG A 173 -1.09 -0.75 1.12
CA ARG A 173 -0.83 -0.80 -0.33
C ARG A 173 -2.11 -0.91 -1.14
N GLY A 174 -3.07 -1.69 -0.65
CA GLY A 174 -4.41 -1.81 -1.24
C GLY A 174 -5.12 -0.46 -1.29
N ILE A 175 -5.13 0.28 -0.19
CA ILE A 175 -5.72 1.63 -0.09
C ILE A 175 -5.06 2.59 -1.08
N GLN A 176 -3.74 2.59 -1.17
CA GLN A 176 -3.03 3.44 -2.13
C GLN A 176 -3.44 3.14 -3.58
N THR A 177 -3.52 1.85 -3.92
CA THR A 177 -3.95 1.40 -5.25
C THR A 177 -5.39 1.78 -5.52
N LEU A 178 -6.30 1.54 -4.57
CA LEU A 178 -7.72 1.88 -4.66
C LEU A 178 -7.92 3.38 -4.92
N LYS A 179 -7.27 4.24 -4.13
CA LYS A 179 -7.32 5.70 -4.31
C LYS A 179 -6.85 6.12 -5.70
N ASN A 180 -5.72 5.61 -6.15
CA ASN A 180 -5.18 5.93 -7.46
C ASN A 180 -6.14 5.51 -8.59
N MET A 181 -6.75 4.33 -8.50
CA MET A 181 -7.70 3.85 -9.51
C MET A 181 -9.00 4.66 -9.51
N ILE A 182 -9.53 5.00 -8.33
CA ILE A 182 -10.72 5.86 -8.19
C ILE A 182 -10.46 7.23 -8.82
N TYR A 183 -9.38 7.90 -8.45
CA TYR A 183 -9.08 9.25 -8.96
C TYR A 183 -8.84 9.26 -10.47
N LYS A 184 -8.09 8.31 -11.02
CA LYS A 184 -7.92 8.17 -12.47
C LYS A 184 -9.24 7.96 -13.20
N ARG A 185 -10.16 7.20 -12.62
CA ARG A 185 -11.47 6.95 -13.21
C ARG A 185 -12.35 8.19 -13.17
N LEU A 186 -12.38 8.92 -12.05
CA LEU A 186 -13.12 10.18 -11.93
C LEU A 186 -12.62 11.23 -12.93
N GLU A 187 -11.30 11.37 -13.05
CA GLU A 187 -10.64 12.25 -14.00
C GLU A 187 -11.00 11.88 -15.44
N GLY A 188 -10.82 10.62 -15.82
CA GLY A 188 -11.12 10.13 -17.18
C GLY A 188 -12.58 10.24 -17.59
N LEU A 189 -13.51 10.20 -16.63
CA LEU A 189 -14.96 10.35 -16.88
C LEU A 189 -15.48 11.77 -16.62
N THR A 190 -14.60 12.70 -16.25
CA THR A 190 -14.96 14.09 -15.89
C THR A 190 -16.02 14.15 -14.78
N ILE A 191 -15.98 13.21 -13.83
CA ILE A 191 -16.89 13.13 -12.69
C ILE A 191 -16.33 13.95 -11.53
N ASN A 192 -17.20 14.66 -10.81
CA ASN A 192 -16.82 15.41 -9.62
C ASN A 192 -16.18 14.47 -8.57
N ILE A 193 -15.03 14.88 -8.03
CA ILE A 193 -14.27 14.16 -7.01
C ILE A 193 -15.08 13.82 -5.75
N GLU A 194 -16.11 14.61 -5.46
CA GLU A 194 -17.03 14.36 -4.33
C GLU A 194 -17.83 13.05 -4.47
N LYS A 195 -17.93 12.54 -5.69
CA LYS A 195 -18.60 11.28 -6.03
C LYS A 195 -17.63 10.09 -6.04
N TRP A 196 -16.52 10.19 -5.34
CA TRP A 196 -15.49 9.15 -5.29
C TRP A 196 -16.02 7.75 -4.92
N HIS A 197 -17.11 7.68 -4.19
CA HIS A 197 -17.74 6.43 -3.75
C HIS A 197 -18.50 5.70 -4.88
N GLU A 198 -18.96 6.40 -5.91
CA GLU A 198 -19.74 5.81 -7.01
C GLU A 198 -18.93 4.75 -7.79
N PRO A 199 -17.68 4.97 -8.19
CA PRO A 199 -16.91 4.00 -8.96
C PRO A 199 -16.28 2.88 -8.14
N VAL A 200 -16.41 2.85 -6.80
CA VAL A 200 -15.70 1.89 -5.94
C VAL A 200 -15.94 0.45 -6.38
N LYS A 201 -17.18 0.05 -6.65
CA LYS A 201 -17.51 -1.31 -7.07
C LYS A 201 -16.80 -1.70 -8.36
N VAL A 202 -16.89 -0.89 -9.39
CA VAL A 202 -16.28 -1.16 -10.71
C VAL A 202 -14.76 -1.16 -10.62
N VAL A 203 -14.18 -0.31 -9.77
CA VAL A 203 -12.74 -0.26 -9.53
C VAL A 203 -12.26 -1.55 -8.84
N LEU A 204 -13.01 -2.04 -7.85
CA LEU A 204 -12.71 -3.29 -7.16
C LEU A 204 -12.80 -4.51 -8.08
N GLU A 205 -13.84 -4.60 -8.89
CA GLU A 205 -13.98 -5.64 -9.91
C GLU A 205 -12.73 -5.67 -10.79
N LYS A 206 -12.36 -4.53 -11.35
CA LYS A 206 -11.17 -4.41 -12.21
C LYS A 206 -9.86 -4.74 -11.49
N TYR A 207 -9.70 -4.29 -10.25
CA TYR A 207 -8.52 -4.61 -9.44
C TYR A 207 -8.42 -6.11 -9.17
N ASN A 208 -9.51 -6.75 -8.79
CA ASN A 208 -9.56 -8.16 -8.45
C ASN A 208 -9.38 -9.06 -9.68
N GLU A 209 -9.94 -8.69 -10.85
CA GLU A 209 -9.75 -9.40 -12.12
C GLU A 209 -8.31 -9.35 -12.62
N SER A 210 -7.66 -8.17 -12.56
CA SER A 210 -6.34 -7.92 -13.17
C SER A 210 -5.19 -8.73 -12.57
N SER A 211 -5.40 -9.36 -11.43
CA SER A 211 -4.36 -10.05 -10.66
C SER A 211 -4.56 -11.56 -10.57
N GLY A 212 -5.52 -12.13 -11.30
CA GLY A 212 -5.87 -13.55 -11.16
C GLY A 212 -6.27 -13.92 -9.72
N LYS A 213 -6.73 -12.93 -8.97
CA LYS A 213 -7.08 -13.05 -7.57
C LYS A 213 -8.44 -13.74 -7.47
N GLN A 214 -8.43 -15.01 -7.24
CA GLN A 214 -9.64 -15.76 -6.93
C GLN A 214 -9.66 -16.08 -5.44
N VAL A 215 -10.66 -15.57 -4.74
CA VAL A 215 -11.14 -16.19 -3.52
C VAL A 215 -12.07 -17.28 -4.00
N VAL A 216 -11.62 -18.52 -3.95
CA VAL A 216 -12.51 -19.68 -4.17
C VAL A 216 -13.46 -19.68 -2.98
N MET A 217 -14.69 -19.25 -3.21
CA MET A 217 -15.81 -19.40 -2.26
C MET A 217 -16.26 -20.86 -2.22
#